data_545af13065f268b094ef01438491c5b2
#
_entry.id   545af13065f268b094ef01438491c5b2
#
_cell.length_a   1.000
_cell.length_b   1.000
_cell.length_c   1.000
_cell.angle_alpha   90.00
_cell.angle_beta   90.00
_cell.angle_gamma   90.00
#
_symmetry.space_group_name_H-M   'P 1'
#
loop_
_entity.id
_entity.type
_entity.pdbx_description
1 polymer ?
#
loop_
_entity_poly.entity_id
_entity_poly.type
_entity_poly.pdbx_seq_one_letter_code
_entity_poly.pdbx_strand_id
1 'polypeptide(L)'
;MVGGESTLNPSKNNKKKKILFVDDEPDITWLSKTVLERNGFEVLAFESPMSVLENFKPGSYDLLLIDIKMREMDGFELYDKLRKMDNNINVCFLTAAQEYYDKYKERYSSEECFITKPIALKNLVNTINSILS
;
A
#
# COMPACT_ATOMS: atom_id res chain seq x y z
N MET A 1 -16.76 32.13 6.63
CA MET A 1 -16.39 31.66 7.02
C MET A 1 -15.88 31.16 6.91
N VAL A 2 -16.03 31.40 6.85
CA VAL A 2 -15.46 30.85 7.15
C VAL A 2 -14.98 30.29 7.00
N GLY A 3 -15.30 30.63 6.86
CA GLY A 3 -14.69 30.09 7.17
C GLY A 3 -14.26 29.51 6.73
N GLY A 4 -14.41 29.76 6.75
CA GLY A 4 -13.85 29.11 6.86
C GLY A 4 -13.54 28.61 6.23
N GLU A 5 -13.52 28.69 6.31
CA GLU A 5 -13.18 28.21 6.18
C GLU A 5 -12.56 27.54 5.88
N SER A 6 -12.75 28.04 5.89
CA SER A 6 -12.17 27.37 5.94
C SER A 6 -11.71 26.87 5.49
N THR A 7 -11.85 27.26 5.37
CA THR A 7 -11.35 26.72 5.28
C THR A 7 -10.70 26.43 4.74
N LEU A 8 -10.66 26.82 4.72
CA LEU A 8 -9.96 26.40 4.53
C LEU A 8 -9.38 26.05 3.92
N ASN A 9 -9.11 26.36 3.71
CA ASN A 9 -8.39 25.66 3.29
C ASN A 9 -8.01 24.84 3.38
N PRO A 10 -7.96 24.98 3.25
CA PRO A 10 -7.66 23.74 3.95
C PRO A 10 -7.52 22.55 3.04
N SER A 11 -8.02 22.57 1.89
CA SER A 11 -8.03 21.42 1.00
C SER A 11 -6.63 20.90 0.67
N LYS A 12 -5.67 21.77 0.48
CA LYS A 12 -4.31 21.30 0.17
C LYS A 12 -3.58 20.78 1.40
N ASN A 13 -3.97 21.21 2.58
CA ASN A 13 -3.41 20.66 3.82
C ASN A 13 -4.11 19.37 4.22
N ASN A 14 -5.29 19.14 3.65
CA ASN A 14 -6.12 17.99 3.95
C ASN A 14 -6.12 16.97 2.82
N LYS A 15 -5.16 17.06 1.95
CA LYS A 15 -5.05 16.10 0.86
C LYS A 15 -4.80 14.70 1.44
N LYS A 16 -5.64 13.76 1.04
CA LYS A 16 -5.55 12.40 1.52
C LYS A 16 -4.28 11.72 1.04
N LYS A 17 -3.69 10.90 1.89
CA LYS A 17 -2.60 10.03 1.47
C LYS A 17 -3.15 8.96 0.54
N LYS A 18 -2.41 8.68 -0.51
CA LYS A 18 -2.85 7.78 -1.56
C LYS A 18 -2.07 6.48 -1.52
N ILE A 19 -2.81 5.38 -1.46
CA ILE A 19 -2.26 4.03 -1.35
C ILE A 19 -2.59 3.23 -2.60
N LEU A 20 -1.58 2.60 -3.19
CA LEU A 20 -1.79 1.59 -4.20
C LEU A 20 -1.76 0.23 -3.51
N PHE A 21 -2.83 -0.53 -3.62
CA PHE A 21 -2.96 -1.82 -2.98
C PHE A 21 -3.10 -2.91 -4.04
N VAL A 22 -2.27 -3.93 -3.97
CA VAL A 22 -2.36 -5.06 -4.89
C VAL A 22 -2.37 -6.37 -4.11
N ASP A 23 -3.41 -7.18 -4.35
CA ASP A 23 -3.59 -8.50 -3.76
C ASP A 23 -4.50 -9.26 -4.70
N ASP A 24 -4.16 -10.50 -5.03
CA ASP A 24 -4.97 -11.28 -5.97
C ASP A 24 -6.13 -12.02 -5.33
N GLU A 25 -6.43 -11.74 -4.05
CA GLU A 25 -7.60 -12.23 -3.34
C GLU A 25 -8.65 -11.12 -3.26
N PRO A 26 -9.73 -11.18 -4.08
CA PRO A 26 -10.69 -10.06 -4.16
C PRO A 26 -11.35 -9.68 -2.84
N ASP A 27 -11.67 -10.66 -1.99
CA ASP A 27 -12.34 -10.38 -0.72
C ASP A 27 -11.45 -9.56 0.21
N ILE A 28 -10.17 -9.89 0.27
CA ILE A 28 -9.21 -9.16 1.10
C ILE A 28 -9.01 -7.76 0.55
N THR A 29 -8.90 -7.64 -0.76
CA THR A 29 -8.73 -6.36 -1.43
C THR A 29 -9.89 -5.43 -1.12
N TRP A 30 -11.12 -5.93 -1.27
CA TRP A 30 -12.31 -5.12 -1.02
C TRP A 30 -12.40 -4.65 0.43
N LEU A 31 -12.19 -5.58 1.36
CA LEU A 31 -12.33 -5.27 2.79
C LEU A 31 -11.27 -4.27 3.25
N SER A 32 -10.03 -4.50 2.86
CA SER A 32 -8.92 -3.63 3.23
C SER A 32 -9.10 -2.24 2.64
N LYS A 33 -9.49 -2.15 1.39
CA LYS A 33 -9.77 -0.87 0.74
C LYS A 33 -10.86 -0.10 1.49
N THR A 34 -11.95 -0.79 1.84
CA THR A 34 -13.07 -0.17 2.55
C THR A 34 -12.61 0.42 3.89
N VAL A 35 -11.85 -0.36 4.67
CA VAL A 35 -11.40 0.10 5.98
C VAL A 35 -10.43 1.28 5.84
N LEU A 36 -9.52 1.20 4.90
CA LEU A 36 -8.55 2.28 4.71
C LEU A 36 -9.25 3.57 4.25
N GLU A 37 -10.21 3.47 3.36
CA GLU A 37 -10.94 4.65 2.91
C GLU A 37 -11.74 5.29 4.03
N ARG A 38 -12.31 4.47 4.93
CA ARG A 38 -13.02 5.00 6.11
C ARG A 38 -12.09 5.69 7.09
N ASN A 39 -10.80 5.40 7.01
CA ASN A 39 -9.80 6.03 7.87
C ASN A 39 -9.05 7.15 7.18
N GLY A 40 -9.58 7.68 6.09
CA GLY A 40 -9.09 8.90 5.48
C GLY A 40 -8.06 8.71 4.38
N PHE A 41 -7.84 7.50 3.91
CA PHE A 41 -6.92 7.25 2.81
C PHE A 41 -7.67 7.17 1.49
N GLU A 42 -6.98 7.50 0.41
CA GLU A 42 -7.46 7.23 -0.93
C GLU A 42 -6.76 5.95 -1.39
N VAL A 43 -7.52 4.97 -1.87
CA VAL A 43 -6.96 3.66 -2.21
C VAL A 43 -7.31 3.27 -3.63
N LEU A 44 -6.27 2.96 -4.42
CA LEU A 44 -6.45 2.31 -5.71
C LEU A 44 -6.07 0.85 -5.53
N ALA A 45 -7.03 -0.04 -5.75
CA ALA A 45 -6.84 -1.47 -5.54
C ALA A 45 -6.75 -2.19 -6.87
N PHE A 46 -5.80 -3.12 -6.95
CA PHE A 46 -5.57 -3.95 -8.14
C PHE A 46 -5.53 -5.40 -7.73
N GLU A 47 -5.98 -6.28 -8.62
CA GLU A 47 -6.01 -7.72 -8.35
C GLU A 47 -4.91 -8.48 -9.08
N SER A 48 -4.05 -7.81 -9.80
CA SER A 48 -2.93 -8.45 -10.46
C SER A 48 -1.74 -7.51 -10.58
N PRO A 49 -0.52 -8.06 -10.57
CA PRO A 49 0.67 -7.22 -10.76
C PRO A 49 0.73 -6.60 -12.16
N MET A 50 0.19 -7.28 -13.16
CA MET A 50 0.21 -6.72 -14.53
C MET A 50 -0.67 -5.49 -14.63
N SER A 51 -1.84 -5.50 -13.97
CA SER A 51 -2.70 -4.32 -13.93
C SER A 51 -2.00 -3.13 -13.27
N VAL A 52 -1.21 -3.40 -12.23
CA VAL A 52 -0.43 -2.34 -11.60
C VAL A 52 0.55 -1.74 -12.59
N LEU A 53 1.32 -2.58 -13.27
CA LEU A 53 2.34 -2.10 -14.21
C LEU A 53 1.74 -1.30 -15.35
N GLU A 54 0.56 -1.69 -15.81
CA GLU A 54 -0.12 -0.99 -16.91
C GLU A 54 -0.66 0.38 -16.49
N ASN A 55 -0.92 0.56 -15.20
CA ASN A 55 -1.62 1.76 -14.71
C ASN A 55 -0.80 2.61 -13.74
N PHE A 56 0.41 2.21 -13.42
CA PHE A 56 1.22 2.92 -12.44
C PHE A 56 1.63 4.31 -12.93
N LYS A 57 1.42 5.31 -12.07
CA LYS A 57 1.82 6.68 -12.36
C LYS A 57 2.84 7.13 -11.31
N PRO A 58 4.11 7.27 -11.69
CA PRO A 58 5.13 7.72 -10.73
C PRO A 58 4.75 9.04 -10.07
N GLY A 59 5.07 9.14 -8.79
CA GLY A 59 4.78 10.36 -8.03
C GLY A 59 3.35 10.48 -7.55
N SER A 60 2.48 9.51 -7.89
CA SER A 60 1.05 9.59 -7.55
C SER A 60 0.70 8.95 -6.22
N TYR A 61 1.57 8.12 -5.66
CA TYR A 61 1.23 7.33 -4.47
C TYR A 61 2.17 7.63 -3.33
N ASP A 62 1.63 7.58 -2.11
CA ASP A 62 2.42 7.73 -0.89
C ASP A 62 2.88 6.39 -0.34
N LEU A 63 2.18 5.32 -0.67
CA LEU A 63 2.51 3.98 -0.19
C LEU A 63 2.08 2.93 -1.19
N LEU A 64 2.93 1.92 -1.34
CA LEU A 64 2.60 0.67 -2.02
C LEU A 64 2.31 -0.38 -0.97
N LEU A 65 1.16 -1.03 -1.05
CA LEU A 65 0.78 -2.12 -0.16
C LEU A 65 0.64 -3.35 -1.04
N ILE A 66 1.63 -4.25 -0.96
CA ILE A 66 1.82 -5.30 -1.96
C ILE A 66 1.82 -6.68 -1.32
N ASP A 67 0.92 -7.55 -1.79
CA ASP A 67 0.94 -8.97 -1.42
C ASP A 67 2.17 -9.63 -2.05
N ILE A 68 2.87 -10.45 -1.29
CA ILE A 68 4.08 -11.11 -1.78
C ILE A 68 3.74 -12.23 -2.74
N LYS A 69 2.83 -13.11 -2.35
CA LYS A 69 2.53 -14.29 -3.15
C LYS A 69 1.34 -14.05 -4.07
N MET A 70 1.63 -13.77 -5.32
CA MET A 70 0.60 -13.56 -6.34
C MET A 70 0.92 -14.40 -7.56
N ARG A 71 -0.08 -14.63 -8.40
CA ARG A 71 0.13 -15.29 -9.67
C ARG A 71 0.90 -14.37 -10.60
N GLU A 72 1.59 -14.92 -11.56
CA GLU A 72 2.34 -14.23 -12.61
C GLU A 72 3.66 -13.63 -12.12
N MET A 73 3.64 -12.89 -11.02
CA MET A 73 4.80 -12.17 -10.52
C MET A 73 4.63 -12.00 -9.02
N ASP A 74 5.67 -12.25 -8.23
CA ASP A 74 5.55 -12.02 -6.78
C ASP A 74 5.70 -10.54 -6.44
N GLY A 75 5.37 -10.20 -5.19
CA GLY A 75 5.37 -8.81 -4.77
C GLY A 75 6.73 -8.14 -4.78
N PHE A 76 7.80 -8.90 -4.55
CA PHE A 76 9.15 -8.35 -4.58
C PHE A 76 9.57 -7.97 -6.00
N GLU A 77 9.25 -8.82 -6.96
CA GLU A 77 9.51 -8.52 -8.36
C GLU A 77 8.75 -7.29 -8.82
N LEU A 78 7.48 -7.20 -8.42
CA LEU A 78 6.66 -6.05 -8.73
C LEU A 78 7.27 -4.78 -8.13
N TYR A 79 7.63 -4.83 -6.85
CA TYR A 79 8.23 -3.68 -6.18
C TYR A 79 9.53 -3.24 -6.86
N ASP A 80 10.37 -4.18 -7.23
CA ASP A 80 11.63 -3.85 -7.93
C ASP A 80 11.37 -3.06 -9.21
N LYS A 81 10.31 -3.42 -9.94
CA LYS A 81 9.94 -2.70 -11.16
C LYS A 81 9.37 -1.31 -10.86
N LEU A 82 8.53 -1.23 -9.84
CA LEU A 82 7.89 0.04 -9.50
C LEU A 82 8.88 1.07 -8.94
N ARG A 83 9.82 0.64 -8.12
CA ARG A 83 10.77 1.59 -7.55
C ARG A 83 11.79 2.11 -8.56
N LYS A 84 11.95 1.44 -9.69
CA LYS A 84 12.73 1.98 -10.81
C LYS A 84 12.03 3.16 -11.45
N MET A 85 10.70 3.21 -11.36
CA MET A 85 9.90 4.31 -11.87
C MET A 85 9.71 5.41 -10.83
N ASP A 86 9.76 5.04 -9.54
CA ASP A 86 9.54 5.97 -8.43
C ASP A 86 10.35 5.50 -7.22
N ASN A 87 11.58 5.98 -7.10
CA ASN A 87 12.54 5.45 -6.13
C ASN A 87 12.34 5.96 -4.70
N ASN A 88 11.41 6.86 -4.47
CA ASN A 88 11.16 7.40 -3.14
C ASN A 88 9.87 6.87 -2.51
N ILE A 89 9.21 5.92 -3.14
CA ILE A 89 7.92 5.44 -2.67
C ILE A 89 8.09 4.49 -1.48
N ASN A 90 7.24 4.63 -0.48
CA ASN A 90 7.19 3.72 0.64
C ASN A 90 6.50 2.42 0.24
N VAL A 91 6.90 1.32 0.85
CA VAL A 91 6.28 0.02 0.59
C VAL A 91 6.00 -0.72 1.87
N CYS A 92 4.91 -1.48 1.89
CA CYS A 92 4.63 -2.45 2.93
C CYS A 92 4.17 -3.73 2.25
N PHE A 93 4.78 -4.86 2.62
CA PHE A 93 4.47 -6.15 2.03
C PHE A 93 3.52 -6.93 2.91
N LEU A 94 2.58 -7.63 2.28
CA LEU A 94 1.66 -8.55 2.97
C LEU A 94 2.11 -9.97 2.71
N THR A 95 2.18 -10.79 3.76
CA THR A 95 2.61 -12.17 3.61
C THR A 95 1.76 -13.11 4.45
N ALA A 96 1.30 -14.20 3.85
CA ALA A 96 0.57 -15.25 4.54
C ALA A 96 1.49 -16.37 5.04
N ALA A 97 2.69 -16.46 4.48
CA ALA A 97 3.59 -17.59 4.74
C ALA A 97 4.88 -17.09 5.40
N GLN A 98 5.09 -17.52 6.64
CA GLN A 98 6.30 -17.17 7.37
C GLN A 98 7.56 -17.61 6.62
N GLU A 99 7.51 -18.80 6.02
CA GLU A 99 8.64 -19.32 5.24
C GLU A 99 8.98 -18.44 4.04
N TYR A 100 7.96 -17.83 3.43
CA TYR A 100 8.17 -16.94 2.31
C TYR A 100 8.85 -15.65 2.75
N TYR A 101 8.42 -15.14 3.91
CA TYR A 101 9.06 -14.00 4.52
C TYR A 101 10.52 -14.29 4.85
N ASP A 102 10.78 -15.45 5.48
CA ASP A 102 12.13 -15.83 5.88
C ASP A 102 13.06 -15.98 4.67
N LYS A 103 12.52 -16.45 3.56
CA LYS A 103 13.28 -16.62 2.32
C LYS A 103 13.76 -15.29 1.75
N TYR A 104 12.95 -14.24 1.88
CA TYR A 104 13.22 -12.97 1.22
C TYR A 104 13.72 -11.87 2.14
N LYS A 105 13.68 -12.06 3.44
CA LYS A 105 14.06 -10.99 4.37
C LYS A 105 15.53 -10.58 4.25
N GLU A 106 16.39 -11.48 3.81
CA GLU A 106 17.80 -11.16 3.58
C GLU A 106 17.99 -10.27 2.37
N ARG A 107 17.11 -10.42 1.39
CA ARG A 107 17.14 -9.63 0.17
C ARG A 107 16.65 -8.21 0.42
N TYR A 108 15.69 -8.06 1.33
CA TYR A 108 15.12 -6.77 1.70
C TYR A 108 15.48 -6.48 3.14
N SER A 109 16.01 -5.30 3.40
CA SER A 109 16.48 -4.95 4.72
C SER A 109 15.36 -5.00 5.75
N SER A 110 15.74 -5.08 7.02
CA SER A 110 14.78 -5.04 8.12
C SER A 110 13.98 -3.73 8.19
N GLU A 111 14.34 -2.76 7.38
CA GLU A 111 13.65 -1.47 7.32
C GLU A 111 12.34 -1.56 6.53
N GLU A 112 12.18 -2.59 5.69
CA GLU A 112 10.96 -2.74 4.93
C GLU A 112 9.82 -3.19 5.83
N CYS A 113 8.62 -2.71 5.53
CA CYS A 113 7.43 -3.05 6.30
C CYS A 113 6.87 -4.40 5.85
N PHE A 114 6.55 -5.26 6.83
CA PHE A 114 5.89 -6.54 6.56
C PHE A 114 4.69 -6.69 7.47
N ILE A 115 3.56 -7.05 6.88
CA ILE A 115 2.33 -7.32 7.63
C ILE A 115 1.93 -8.76 7.36
N THR A 116 1.75 -9.54 8.42
CA THR A 116 1.39 -10.95 8.32
C THR A 116 -0.12 -11.11 8.17
N LYS A 117 -0.52 -11.96 7.24
CA LYS A 117 -1.92 -12.37 7.10
C LYS A 117 -2.23 -13.49 8.11
N PRO A 118 -3.48 -13.61 8.59
CA PRO A 118 -4.63 -12.77 8.28
C PRO A 118 -4.47 -11.36 8.84
N ILE A 119 -4.93 -10.38 8.08
CA ILE A 119 -4.72 -8.99 8.45
C ILE A 119 -5.72 -8.58 9.53
N ALA A 120 -5.20 -8.13 10.67
CA ALA A 120 -6.02 -7.44 11.66
C ALA A 120 -6.19 -6.01 11.16
N LEU A 121 -7.38 -5.64 10.74
CA LEU A 121 -7.60 -4.35 10.06
C LEU A 121 -7.20 -3.15 10.90
N LYS A 122 -7.41 -3.23 12.21
CA LYS A 122 -6.98 -2.17 13.11
C LYS A 122 -5.45 -2.00 13.07
N ASN A 123 -4.73 -3.12 13.04
CA ASN A 123 -3.27 -3.09 12.98
C ASN A 123 -2.78 -2.57 11.63
N LEU A 124 -3.50 -2.89 10.56
CA LEU A 124 -3.19 -2.37 9.24
C LEU A 124 -3.23 -0.84 9.23
N VAL A 125 -4.32 -0.26 9.73
CA VAL A 125 -4.48 1.18 9.78
C VAL A 125 -3.38 1.82 10.62
N ASN A 126 -3.09 1.26 11.81
CA ASN A 126 -2.07 1.79 12.69
C ASN A 126 -0.68 1.74 12.06
N THR A 127 -0.37 0.64 11.38
CA THR A 127 0.93 0.49 10.72
C THR A 127 1.09 1.51 9.61
N ILE A 128 0.06 1.68 8.80
CA ILE A 128 0.11 2.64 7.69
C ILE A 128 0.23 4.07 8.22
N ASN A 129 -0.51 4.41 9.27
CA ASN A 129 -0.39 5.73 9.88
C ASN A 129 1.04 5.99 10.38
N SER A 130 1.70 4.99 10.94
CA SER A 130 3.07 5.13 11.40
C SER A 130 4.04 5.40 10.24
N ILE A 131 3.83 4.76 9.10
CA ILE A 131 4.69 4.94 7.94
C ILE A 131 4.49 6.33 7.33
N LEU A 132 3.26 6.80 7.29
CA LEU A 132 2.90 8.01 6.56
C LEU A 132 2.80 9.27 7.43
N SER A 133 3.04 9.13 8.73
CA SER A 133 2.98 10.29 9.63
C SER A 133 4.26 11.12 9.61
#